data_4ad8ac61d9ff342a121806104abeae5f
#
_entry.id   4ad8ac61d9ff342a121806104abeae5f
#
_cell.length_a   1.000
_cell.length_b   1.000
_cell.length_c   1.000
_cell.angle_alpha   90.00
_cell.angle_beta   90.00
_cell.angle_gamma   90.00
#
_symmetry.space_group_name_H-M   'P 1'
#
loop_
_entity.id
_entity.type
_entity.pdbx_description
1 polymer ?
#
loop_
_entity_poly.entity_id
_entity_poly.type
_entity_poly.pdbx_seq_one_letter_code
_entity_poly.pdbx_strand_id
1 'polypeptide(L)' 'MAVTAIPRHGTTAQYAQAEENGKIYEKFELLLEETASGLTLKVGDGVNPYSKLKVLAKTEDSE' A
#
# COMPACT_ATOMS: atom_id res chain seq x y z
N MET A 1 16.81 0.37 -21.61
CA MET A 1 17.17 0.21 -20.19
C MET A 1 15.96 -0.19 -19.38
N ALA A 2 16.13 -1.20 -18.59
CA ALA A 2 15.05 -1.63 -17.73
C ALA A 2 15.09 -0.85 -16.43
N VAL A 3 13.98 -0.32 -16.05
CA VAL A 3 13.84 0.33 -14.75
C VAL A 3 12.96 -0.56 -13.90
N THR A 4 13.49 -0.98 -12.78
CA THR A 4 12.73 -1.77 -11.85
C THR A 4 12.16 -0.84 -10.80
N ALA A 5 10.84 -0.71 -10.80
CA ALA A 5 10.16 0.06 -9.78
C ALA A 5 9.66 -0.91 -8.72
N ILE A 6 10.18 -0.77 -7.53
CA ILE A 6 9.76 -1.60 -6.43
C ILE A 6 8.70 -0.82 -5.66
N PRO A 7 7.48 -1.34 -5.54
CA PRO A 7 6.46 -0.63 -4.78
C PRO A 7 6.88 -0.51 -3.33
N ARG A 8 6.41 0.54 -2.69
CA ARG A 8 6.57 0.64 -1.25
C ARG A 8 5.82 -0.53 -0.61
N HIS A 9 6.42 -1.17 0.37
CA HIS A 9 5.75 -2.29 1.00
C HIS A 9 5.88 -2.18 2.51
N GLY A 10 4.94 -2.82 3.19
CA GLY A 10 4.93 -2.83 4.63
C GLY A 10 3.81 -3.72 5.14
N THR A 11 3.80 -3.90 6.45
CA THR A 11 2.73 -4.67 7.09
C THR A 11 1.55 -3.77 7.40
N THR A 12 0.43 -4.39 7.76
CA THR A 12 -0.74 -3.64 8.19
C THR A 12 -0.39 -2.68 9.33
N ALA A 13 0.39 -3.14 10.30
CA ALA A 13 0.75 -2.31 11.43
C ALA A 13 1.61 -1.13 11.00
N GLN A 14 2.52 -1.35 10.05
CA GLN A 14 3.38 -0.26 9.58
C GLN A 14 2.58 0.81 8.86
N TYR A 15 1.61 0.42 8.05
CA TYR A 15 0.77 1.41 7.37
C TYR A 15 -0.13 2.14 8.35
N ALA A 16 -0.65 1.43 9.35
CA ALA A 16 -1.46 2.08 10.38
C ALA A 16 -0.66 3.12 11.14
N GLN A 17 0.60 2.80 11.49
CA GLN A 17 1.45 3.73 12.18
C GLN A 17 1.76 4.95 11.33
N ALA A 18 2.04 4.73 10.05
CA ALA A 18 2.32 5.84 9.15
C ALA A 18 1.10 6.76 9.03
N GLU A 19 -0.10 6.17 8.99
CA GLU A 19 -1.31 6.97 8.90
C GLU A 19 -1.51 7.82 10.15
N GLU A 20 -1.23 7.26 11.32
CA GLU A 20 -1.30 8.02 12.56
C GLU A 20 -0.36 9.22 12.53
N ASN A 21 0.75 9.07 11.85
CA ASN A 21 1.74 10.15 11.72
C ASN A 21 1.40 11.13 10.61
N GLY A 22 0.24 10.98 9.98
CA GLY A 22 -0.20 11.92 8.95
C GLY A 22 0.40 11.68 7.59
N LYS A 23 0.88 10.47 7.32
CA LYS A 23 1.53 10.19 6.04
C LYS A 23 0.52 10.18 4.90
N ILE A 24 0.81 10.96 3.87
CA ILE A 24 0.05 10.98 2.62
C ILE A 24 0.99 10.50 1.53
N TYR A 25 0.53 9.55 0.72
CA TYR A 25 1.37 8.99 -0.33
C TYR A 25 1.15 9.75 -1.63
N GLU A 26 2.20 9.82 -2.43
CA GLU A 26 2.15 10.59 -3.66
C GLU A 26 1.23 9.94 -4.67
N LYS A 27 0.70 10.77 -5.56
CA LYS A 27 -0.15 10.28 -6.62
C LYS A 27 0.63 9.27 -7.45
N PHE A 28 -0.01 8.13 -7.74
CA PHE A 28 0.55 7.04 -8.53
C PHE A 28 1.64 6.24 -7.80
N GLU A 29 1.88 6.50 -6.53
CA GLU A 29 2.82 5.68 -5.77
C GLU A 29 2.17 4.34 -5.44
N LEU A 30 2.84 3.24 -5.78
CA LEU A 30 2.30 1.92 -5.52
C LEU A 30 2.62 1.50 -4.09
N LEU A 31 1.64 0.93 -3.42
CA LEU A 31 1.74 0.56 -2.01
C LEU A 31 1.30 -0.88 -1.84
N LEU A 32 2.19 -1.70 -1.29
CA LEU A 32 1.91 -3.11 -1.11
C LEU A 32 1.83 -3.41 0.38
N GLU A 33 0.68 -3.86 0.82
CA GLU A 33 0.47 -4.18 2.23
C GLU A 33 0.48 -5.68 2.43
N GLU A 34 1.30 -6.13 3.37
CA GLU A 34 1.33 -7.53 3.77
C GLU A 34 0.34 -7.75 4.89
N THR A 35 -0.68 -8.53 4.62
CA THR A 35 -1.69 -8.84 5.62
C THR A 35 -1.57 -10.28 6.07
N ALA A 36 -2.32 -10.65 7.10
CA ALA A 36 -2.30 -12.01 7.59
C ALA A 36 -2.80 -13.01 6.54
N SER A 37 -3.65 -12.56 5.63
CA SER A 37 -4.23 -13.46 4.64
C SER A 37 -3.61 -13.28 3.24
N GLY A 38 -2.66 -12.38 3.07
CA GLY A 38 -2.06 -12.21 1.75
C GLY A 38 -1.54 -10.81 1.53
N LEU A 39 -1.72 -10.32 0.31
CA LEU A 39 -1.20 -9.01 -0.08
C LEU A 39 -2.33 -8.14 -0.59
N THR A 40 -2.22 -6.85 -0.33
CA THR A 40 -3.16 -5.85 -0.83
C THR A 40 -2.35 -4.77 -1.55
N LEU A 41 -2.74 -4.45 -2.77
CA LEU A 41 -2.07 -3.43 -3.56
C LEU A 41 -2.98 -2.20 -3.67
N LYS A 42 -2.44 -1.05 -3.30
CA LYS A 42 -3.14 0.23 -3.44
C LYS A 42 -2.25 1.21 -4.17
N VAL A 43 -2.84 2.33 -4.57
CA VAL A 43 -2.07 3.40 -5.20
C VAL A 43 -2.38 4.71 -4.50
N GLY A 44 -1.34 5.49 -4.25
CA GLY A 44 -1.50 6.79 -3.62
C GLY A 44 -2.18 7.78 -4.55
N ASP A 45 -2.90 8.73 -3.97
CA ASP A 45 -3.58 9.76 -4.77
C ASP A 45 -3.08 11.17 -4.42
N GLY A 46 -2.12 11.28 -3.52
CA GLY A 46 -1.55 12.56 -3.14
C GLY A 46 -2.39 13.35 -2.16
N VAL A 47 -3.52 12.82 -1.74
CA VAL A 47 -4.46 13.56 -0.89
C VAL A 47 -4.87 12.76 0.33
N ASN A 48 -5.14 11.48 0.16
CA ASN A 48 -5.74 10.67 1.21
C ASN A 48 -4.73 9.77 1.89
N PRO A 49 -4.94 9.47 3.19
CA PRO A 49 -4.10 8.49 3.87
C PRO A 49 -4.39 7.08 3.35
N TYR A 50 -3.54 6.15 3.77
CA TYR A 50 -3.58 4.79 3.22
C TYR A 50 -4.95 4.14 3.33
N SER A 51 -5.64 4.30 4.46
CA SER A 51 -6.90 3.61 4.69
C SER A 51 -8.00 4.07 3.74
N LYS A 52 -7.84 5.24 3.13
CA LYS A 52 -8.86 5.79 2.22
C LYS A 52 -8.53 5.57 0.76
N LEU A 53 -7.42 4.90 0.47
CA LEU A 53 -7.04 4.64 -0.90
C LEU A 53 -7.78 3.43 -1.45
N LYS A 54 -8.01 3.43 -2.76
CA LYS A 54 -8.66 2.31 -3.41
C LYS A 54 -7.76 1.11 -3.48
N VAL A 55 -8.32 -0.07 -3.27
CA VAL A 55 -7.61 -1.32 -3.47
C VAL A 55 -7.58 -1.61 -4.96
N LEU A 56 -6.38 -1.76 -5.52
CA LEU A 56 -6.23 -2.12 -6.92
C LEU A 56 -6.30 -3.63 -7.12
N ALA A 57 -5.69 -4.37 -6.20
CA ALA A 57 -5.63 -5.82 -6.32
C ALA A 57 -5.38 -6.41 -4.94
N LYS A 58 -5.85 -7.62 -4.75
CA LYS A 58 -5.60 -8.37 -3.52
C LYS A 58 -5.27 -9.81 -3.90
N THR A 59 -4.30 -10.36 -3.20
CA THR A 59 -4.08 -11.80 -3.29
C THR A 59 -4.34 -12.37 -1.91
N GLU A 60 -5.01 -13.49 -1.86
CA GLU A 60 -5.26 -14.17 -0.60
C GLU A 60 -4.60 -15.52 -0.63
N ASP A 61 -3.99 -15.87 0.48
CA ASP A 61 -3.39 -17.16 0.64
C ASP A 61 -4.48 -18.12 1.02
N SER A 62 -5.13 -18.66 0.02
CA SER A 62 -6.25 -19.52 0.31
C SER A 62 -5.87 -20.93 0.49
N GLU A 63 -4.90 -21.33 0.46
CA GLU A 63 -4.71 -22.63 0.78
C GLU A 63 -4.49 -23.41 0.69
#